data_04d3ff7624e7b078df02ae9f7509f282
#
_entry.id   04d3ff7624e7b078df02ae9f7509f282
#
_cell.length_a   1.000
_cell.length_b   1.000
_cell.length_c   1.000
_cell.angle_alpha   90.00
_cell.angle_beta   90.00
_cell.angle_gamma   90.00
#
_symmetry.space_group_name_H-M   'P 1'
#
loop_
_entity.id
_entity.type
_entity.pdbx_description
1 polymer ?
#
loop_
_entity_poly.entity_id
_entity_poly.type
_entity_poly.pdbx_seq_one_letter_code
_entity_poly.pdbx_strand_id
1 'polypeptide(L)'
;RLMRLVGVDPTTALLRLPLTLQFPDGQGLQLPDLAPPLDALLGIVRAKGWGWQDKVALLRTATAWQLRGFRCAPHTSVADLCAPLSPRLMAEFIDPLCVSALNTPAREASGQVFLRVLQDSLFSGRGGSNLLLPRTDLGALFPESAMRWLVQQGGQVVTGQRIQRLVPLPSGRWQLAGTGGAAQGSEATEAFDHITLACPSWEAARLVDGLASTAGLADAARWSATASALRFEAITTVYAHAS
;
A
#
# COMPACT_ATOMS: atom_id res chain seq x y z
N ARG A 1 14.01 4.64 -5.80
CA ARG A 1 14.69 5.95 -5.73
C ARG A 1 15.09 6.28 -4.28
N LEU A 2 14.15 6.23 -3.30
CA LEU A 2 14.44 6.55 -1.88
C LEU A 2 15.50 5.62 -1.28
N MET A 3 15.43 4.31 -1.49
CA MET A 3 16.45 3.36 -1.00
C MET A 3 17.87 3.79 -1.42
N ARG A 4 18.05 4.11 -2.70
CA ARG A 4 19.36 4.56 -3.21
C ARG A 4 19.80 5.90 -2.61
N LEU A 5 18.87 6.80 -2.31
CA LEU A 5 19.17 8.07 -1.66
C LEU A 5 19.80 7.86 -0.29
N VAL A 6 19.30 6.89 0.46
CA VAL A 6 19.80 6.56 1.81
C VAL A 6 20.90 5.49 1.82
N GLY A 7 21.51 5.21 0.63
CA GLY A 7 22.64 4.29 0.50
C GLY A 7 22.28 2.81 0.44
N VAL A 8 21.01 2.44 0.27
CA VAL A 8 20.59 1.05 0.11
C VAL A 8 20.47 0.70 -1.37
N ASP A 9 21.23 -0.30 -1.83
CA ASP A 9 21.10 -0.81 -3.19
C ASP A 9 19.93 -1.81 -3.30
N PRO A 10 18.85 -1.47 -4.05
CA PRO A 10 17.71 -2.37 -4.21
C PRO A 10 18.05 -3.69 -4.89
N THR A 11 19.14 -3.76 -5.67
CA THR A 11 19.50 -4.97 -6.40
C THR A 11 20.07 -6.05 -5.49
N THR A 12 20.75 -5.64 -4.43
CA THR A 12 21.30 -6.55 -3.40
C THR A 12 20.33 -6.78 -2.25
N ALA A 13 19.56 -5.74 -1.88
CA ALA A 13 18.65 -5.79 -0.74
C ALA A 13 17.33 -6.54 -1.02
N LEU A 14 16.95 -6.66 -2.30
CA LEU A 14 15.68 -7.28 -2.72
C LEU A 14 15.93 -8.47 -3.64
N LEU A 15 15.23 -9.57 -3.37
CA LEU A 15 15.08 -10.68 -4.31
C LEU A 15 13.90 -10.35 -5.23
N ARG A 16 14.15 -10.43 -6.54
CA ARG A 16 13.15 -10.18 -7.56
C ARG A 16 12.74 -11.51 -8.19
N LEU A 17 11.46 -11.86 -8.08
CA LEU A 17 10.89 -13.11 -8.60
C LEU A 17 9.72 -12.81 -9.54
N PRO A 18 9.52 -13.60 -10.61
CA PRO A 18 8.31 -13.52 -11.42
C PRO A 18 7.07 -13.77 -10.56
N LEU A 19 5.97 -13.08 -10.88
CA LEU A 19 4.69 -13.35 -10.24
C LEU A 19 4.28 -14.80 -10.51
N THR A 20 4.16 -15.55 -9.43
CA THR A 20 3.77 -16.97 -9.46
C THR A 20 2.65 -17.20 -8.46
N LEU A 21 1.52 -17.72 -8.94
CA LEU A 21 0.43 -18.25 -8.14
C LEU A 21 0.41 -19.76 -8.40
N GLN A 22 0.72 -20.54 -7.39
CA GLN A 22 0.78 -21.98 -7.48
C GLN A 22 -0.04 -22.61 -6.34
N PHE A 23 -0.92 -23.52 -6.70
CA PHE A 23 -1.72 -24.29 -5.76
C PHE A 23 -1.02 -25.60 -5.40
N PRO A 24 -1.41 -26.25 -4.28
CA PRO A 24 -0.80 -27.52 -3.85
C PRO A 24 -0.88 -28.65 -4.87
N ASP A 25 -1.87 -28.63 -5.76
CA ASP A 25 -2.06 -29.59 -6.86
C ASP A 25 -1.16 -29.30 -8.09
N GLY A 26 -0.28 -28.30 -8.00
CA GLY A 26 0.63 -27.86 -9.07
C GLY A 26 -0.05 -27.06 -10.19
N GLN A 27 -1.32 -26.71 -10.02
CA GLN A 27 -2.03 -25.80 -10.92
C GLN A 27 -1.67 -24.34 -10.61
N GLY A 28 -1.98 -23.42 -11.51
CA GLY A 28 -1.78 -22.00 -11.28
C GLY A 28 -1.25 -21.22 -12.47
N LEU A 29 -0.77 -20.02 -12.17
CA LEU A 29 -0.29 -19.04 -13.13
C LEU A 29 1.14 -18.63 -12.78
N GLN A 30 2.02 -18.59 -13.77
CA GLN A 30 3.33 -17.97 -13.68
C GLN A 30 3.52 -17.01 -14.84
N LEU A 31 3.88 -15.77 -14.54
CA LEU A 31 4.18 -14.79 -15.57
C LEU A 31 5.65 -14.94 -16.01
N PRO A 32 5.93 -15.07 -17.32
CA PRO A 32 7.30 -15.07 -17.82
C PRO A 32 7.91 -13.65 -17.73
N ASP A 33 9.26 -13.58 -17.69
CA ASP A 33 9.98 -12.28 -17.70
C ASP A 33 9.98 -11.66 -19.11
N LEU A 34 8.82 -11.17 -19.51
CA LEU A 34 8.60 -10.47 -20.78
C LEU A 34 8.04 -9.07 -20.53
N ALA A 35 8.04 -8.25 -21.57
CA ALA A 35 7.37 -6.95 -21.49
C ALA A 35 5.85 -7.10 -21.61
N PRO A 36 5.06 -6.30 -20.85
CA PRO A 36 3.61 -6.24 -21.06
C PRO A 36 3.25 -5.84 -22.50
N PRO A 37 2.20 -6.37 -23.07
CA PRO A 37 1.22 -7.32 -22.52
C PRO A 37 1.60 -8.81 -22.72
N LEU A 38 2.80 -9.12 -23.25
CA LEU A 38 3.19 -10.47 -23.64
C LEU A 38 3.38 -11.39 -22.42
N ASP A 39 3.86 -10.86 -21.30
CA ASP A 39 3.98 -11.58 -20.03
C ASP A 39 2.64 -12.09 -19.55
N ALA A 40 1.63 -11.20 -19.48
CA ALA A 40 0.28 -11.56 -19.07
C ALA A 40 -0.38 -12.53 -20.06
N LEU A 41 -0.26 -12.26 -21.38
CA LEU A 41 -0.81 -13.12 -22.40
C LEU A 41 -0.27 -14.56 -22.32
N LEU A 42 1.06 -14.69 -22.30
CA LEU A 42 1.70 -16.01 -22.22
C LEU A 42 1.45 -16.70 -20.88
N GLY A 43 1.44 -15.94 -19.77
CA GLY A 43 1.11 -16.46 -18.46
C GLY A 43 -0.29 -17.06 -18.43
N ILE A 44 -1.30 -16.33 -18.92
CA ILE A 44 -2.69 -16.80 -18.97
C ILE A 44 -2.83 -18.01 -19.90
N VAL A 45 -2.23 -17.99 -21.09
CA VAL A 45 -2.30 -19.12 -22.03
C VAL A 45 -1.68 -20.37 -21.42
N ARG A 46 -0.56 -20.23 -20.70
CA ARG A 46 0.16 -21.35 -20.06
C ARG A 46 -0.40 -21.74 -18.70
N ALA A 47 -1.33 -20.97 -18.14
CA ALA A 47 -1.93 -21.25 -16.84
C ALA A 47 -2.52 -22.67 -16.82
N LYS A 48 -2.17 -23.44 -15.79
CA LYS A 48 -2.65 -24.80 -15.59
C LYS A 48 -3.94 -24.80 -14.78
N GLY A 49 -4.86 -25.70 -15.12
CA GLY A 49 -6.14 -25.84 -14.41
C GLY A 49 -7.28 -24.99 -14.97
N TRP A 50 -7.00 -23.94 -15.74
CA TRP A 50 -8.04 -23.09 -16.34
C TRP A 50 -8.45 -23.57 -17.74
N GLY A 51 -9.77 -23.63 -17.97
CA GLY A 51 -10.33 -23.96 -19.27
C GLY A 51 -10.08 -22.85 -20.31
N TRP A 52 -10.19 -23.16 -21.61
CA TRP A 52 -10.05 -22.17 -22.66
C TRP A 52 -11.06 -21.02 -22.57
N GLN A 53 -12.28 -21.32 -22.12
CA GLN A 53 -13.32 -20.31 -21.90
C GLN A 53 -12.88 -19.30 -20.84
N ASP A 54 -12.30 -19.78 -19.72
CA ASP A 54 -11.76 -18.93 -18.66
C ASP A 54 -10.63 -18.03 -19.16
N LYS A 55 -9.68 -18.62 -19.89
CA LYS A 55 -8.54 -17.88 -20.46
C LYS A 55 -9.00 -16.77 -21.41
N VAL A 56 -9.92 -17.09 -22.30
CA VAL A 56 -10.51 -16.10 -23.24
C VAL A 56 -11.30 -15.03 -22.50
N ALA A 57 -12.10 -15.41 -21.51
CA ALA A 57 -12.85 -14.45 -20.69
C ALA A 57 -11.92 -13.47 -19.95
N LEU A 58 -10.85 -13.99 -19.34
CA LEU A 58 -9.85 -13.17 -18.63
C LEU A 58 -9.12 -12.21 -19.59
N LEU A 59 -8.68 -12.70 -20.76
CA LEU A 59 -8.01 -11.87 -21.77
C LEU A 59 -8.93 -10.78 -22.30
N ARG A 60 -10.20 -11.10 -22.60
CA ARG A 60 -11.21 -10.11 -23.03
C ARG A 60 -11.44 -9.04 -21.98
N THR A 61 -11.57 -9.46 -20.73
CA THR A 61 -11.78 -8.56 -19.60
C THR A 61 -10.58 -7.62 -19.42
N ALA A 62 -9.35 -8.15 -19.41
CA ALA A 62 -8.13 -7.36 -19.32
C ALA A 62 -7.97 -6.37 -20.49
N THR A 63 -8.29 -6.80 -21.70
CA THR A 63 -8.29 -5.93 -22.90
C THR A 63 -9.34 -4.82 -22.78
N ALA A 64 -10.53 -5.15 -22.28
CA ALA A 64 -11.59 -4.15 -22.07
C ALA A 64 -11.16 -3.10 -21.01
N TRP A 65 -10.46 -3.49 -19.95
CA TRP A 65 -9.91 -2.55 -18.97
C TRP A 65 -8.86 -1.63 -19.59
N GLN A 66 -7.96 -2.16 -20.41
CA GLN A 66 -6.95 -1.37 -21.14
C GLN A 66 -7.61 -0.35 -22.09
N LEU A 67 -8.56 -0.79 -22.90
CA LEU A 67 -9.28 0.08 -23.85
C LEU A 67 -10.05 1.20 -23.15
N ARG A 68 -10.55 0.95 -21.94
CA ARG A 68 -11.21 1.96 -21.10
C ARG A 68 -10.23 2.80 -20.28
N GLY A 69 -8.91 2.68 -20.51
CA GLY A 69 -7.87 3.41 -19.78
C GLY A 69 -7.86 3.11 -18.27
N PHE A 70 -8.21 1.88 -17.86
CA PHE A 70 -8.31 1.44 -16.48
C PHE A 70 -9.26 2.31 -15.64
N ARG A 71 -10.43 2.65 -16.20
CA ARG A 71 -11.46 3.46 -15.54
C ARG A 71 -12.77 2.70 -15.45
N CYS A 72 -13.48 2.91 -14.34
CA CYS A 72 -14.84 2.43 -14.12
C CYS A 72 -15.69 3.49 -13.39
N ALA A 73 -16.98 3.23 -13.22
CA ALA A 73 -17.84 4.11 -12.43
C ALA A 73 -17.41 4.13 -10.95
N PRO A 74 -17.60 5.26 -10.23
CA PRO A 74 -17.08 5.44 -8.86
C PRO A 74 -17.53 4.39 -7.85
N HIS A 75 -18.72 3.83 -8.01
CA HIS A 75 -19.30 2.85 -7.07
C HIS A 75 -19.18 1.40 -7.53
N THR A 76 -18.43 1.13 -8.61
CA THR A 76 -18.22 -0.22 -9.11
C THR A 76 -17.31 -0.98 -8.14
N SER A 77 -17.75 -2.13 -7.62
CA SER A 77 -16.90 -3.04 -6.86
C SER A 77 -16.00 -3.87 -7.79
N VAL A 78 -14.99 -4.53 -7.23
CA VAL A 78 -14.16 -5.49 -7.98
C VAL A 78 -15.01 -6.66 -8.46
N ALA A 79 -15.96 -7.14 -7.66
CA ALA A 79 -16.88 -8.20 -8.07
C ALA A 79 -17.74 -7.80 -9.28
N ASP A 80 -18.29 -6.57 -9.30
CA ASP A 80 -19.05 -6.04 -10.45
C ASP A 80 -18.16 -5.91 -11.68
N LEU A 81 -16.94 -5.41 -11.50
CA LEU A 81 -15.97 -5.23 -12.57
C LEU A 81 -15.59 -6.57 -13.22
N CYS A 82 -15.58 -7.64 -12.44
CA CYS A 82 -15.22 -9.00 -12.84
C CYS A 82 -16.42 -9.92 -13.09
N ALA A 83 -17.65 -9.39 -13.10
CA ALA A 83 -18.87 -10.19 -13.33
C ALA A 83 -18.85 -11.09 -14.59
N PRO A 84 -18.13 -10.77 -15.68
CA PRO A 84 -18.01 -11.67 -16.84
C PRO A 84 -17.13 -12.90 -16.60
N LEU A 85 -16.38 -12.97 -15.49
CA LEU A 85 -15.47 -14.05 -15.18
C LEU A 85 -16.22 -15.20 -14.49
N SER A 86 -15.73 -16.43 -14.68
CA SER A 86 -16.29 -17.59 -14.02
C SER A 86 -16.07 -17.57 -12.49
N PRO A 87 -16.93 -18.24 -11.70
CA PRO A 87 -16.73 -18.37 -10.26
C PRO A 87 -15.35 -18.97 -9.91
N ARG A 88 -14.83 -19.82 -10.77
CA ARG A 88 -13.49 -20.39 -10.61
C ARG A 88 -12.40 -19.33 -10.70
N LEU A 89 -12.42 -18.50 -11.75
CA LEU A 89 -11.45 -17.40 -11.89
C LEU A 89 -11.57 -16.38 -10.77
N MET A 90 -12.80 -16.14 -10.29
CA MET A 90 -12.97 -15.29 -9.11
C MET A 90 -12.26 -15.89 -7.89
N ALA A 91 -12.51 -17.15 -7.56
CA ALA A 91 -11.95 -17.79 -6.36
C ALA A 91 -10.44 -18.04 -6.45
N GLU A 92 -9.94 -18.44 -7.64
CA GLU A 92 -8.53 -18.85 -7.79
C GLU A 92 -7.59 -17.69 -8.16
N PHE A 93 -8.11 -16.58 -8.69
CA PHE A 93 -7.27 -15.48 -9.17
C PHE A 93 -7.69 -14.11 -8.67
N ILE A 94 -8.93 -13.69 -8.90
CA ILE A 94 -9.35 -12.30 -8.62
C ILE A 94 -9.44 -12.04 -7.12
N ASP A 95 -10.10 -12.91 -6.35
CA ASP A 95 -10.25 -12.73 -4.90
C ASP A 95 -8.90 -12.73 -4.18
N PRO A 96 -7.98 -13.71 -4.40
CA PRO A 96 -6.65 -13.66 -3.83
C PRO A 96 -5.85 -12.42 -4.22
N LEU A 97 -5.92 -12.01 -5.49
CA LEU A 97 -5.24 -10.82 -5.98
C LEU A 97 -5.81 -9.54 -5.35
N CYS A 98 -7.13 -9.44 -5.25
CA CYS A 98 -7.82 -8.30 -4.64
C CYS A 98 -7.47 -8.18 -3.14
N VAL A 99 -7.57 -9.28 -2.40
CA VAL A 99 -7.24 -9.29 -0.97
C VAL A 99 -5.78 -8.98 -0.73
N SER A 100 -4.86 -9.54 -1.51
CA SER A 100 -3.42 -9.26 -1.35
C SER A 100 -3.05 -7.81 -1.72
N ALA A 101 -3.74 -7.20 -2.67
CA ALA A 101 -3.45 -5.85 -3.13
C ALA A 101 -4.17 -4.76 -2.33
N LEU A 102 -5.41 -5.01 -1.88
CA LEU A 102 -6.29 -4.01 -1.27
C LEU A 102 -6.69 -4.35 0.17
N ASN A 103 -6.32 -5.50 0.66
CA ASN A 103 -6.73 -6.04 1.97
C ASN A 103 -8.27 -5.99 2.19
N THR A 104 -9.03 -6.14 1.11
CA THR A 104 -10.48 -5.96 1.12
C THR A 104 -11.10 -7.01 0.20
N PRO A 105 -12.20 -7.67 0.59
CA PRO A 105 -12.91 -8.62 -0.27
C PRO A 105 -13.40 -7.97 -1.57
N ALA A 106 -13.42 -8.71 -2.68
CA ALA A 106 -13.78 -8.19 -4.00
C ALA A 106 -15.18 -7.54 -4.07
N ARG A 107 -16.11 -7.96 -3.20
CA ARG A 107 -17.46 -7.38 -3.12
C ARG A 107 -17.49 -5.96 -2.54
N GLU A 108 -16.51 -5.62 -1.72
CA GLU A 108 -16.41 -4.34 -1.00
C GLU A 108 -15.29 -3.46 -1.56
N ALA A 109 -14.31 -4.06 -2.21
CA ALA A 109 -13.16 -3.36 -2.76
C ALA A 109 -13.55 -2.48 -3.94
N SER A 110 -12.97 -1.27 -3.99
CA SER A 110 -13.18 -0.33 -5.09
C SER A 110 -12.58 -0.86 -6.39
N GLY A 111 -13.41 -1.01 -7.43
CA GLY A 111 -12.98 -1.39 -8.77
C GLY A 111 -12.00 -0.38 -9.36
N GLN A 112 -12.17 0.91 -9.11
CA GLN A 112 -11.25 1.93 -9.62
C GLN A 112 -9.86 1.83 -8.98
N VAL A 113 -9.77 1.56 -7.66
CA VAL A 113 -8.48 1.36 -6.98
C VAL A 113 -7.81 0.07 -7.47
N PHE A 114 -8.58 -1.00 -7.64
CA PHE A 114 -8.09 -2.26 -8.18
C PHE A 114 -7.50 -2.09 -9.58
N LEU A 115 -8.23 -1.43 -10.49
CA LEU A 115 -7.74 -1.13 -11.84
C LEU A 115 -6.46 -0.30 -11.82
N ARG A 116 -6.34 0.66 -10.91
CA ARG A 116 -5.13 1.47 -10.76
C ARG A 116 -3.94 0.62 -10.30
N VAL A 117 -4.15 -0.27 -9.33
CA VAL A 117 -3.11 -1.21 -8.88
C VAL A 117 -2.66 -2.11 -10.03
N LEU A 118 -3.59 -2.67 -10.80
CA LEU A 118 -3.24 -3.48 -11.97
C LEU A 118 -2.44 -2.68 -13.00
N GLN A 119 -2.86 -1.47 -13.30
CA GLN A 119 -2.16 -0.59 -14.24
C GLN A 119 -0.72 -0.32 -13.81
N ASP A 120 -0.53 0.04 -12.53
CA ASP A 120 0.77 0.43 -12.00
C ASP A 120 1.70 -0.77 -11.74
N SER A 121 1.15 -1.99 -11.58
CA SER A 121 1.92 -3.22 -11.38
C SER A 121 2.07 -4.04 -12.67
N LEU A 122 0.99 -4.65 -13.15
CA LEU A 122 1.03 -5.62 -14.24
C LEU A 122 1.26 -4.98 -15.62
N PHE A 123 0.89 -3.70 -15.79
CA PHE A 123 0.92 -3.04 -17.10
C PHE A 123 1.93 -1.88 -17.17
N SER A 124 2.71 -1.63 -16.12
CA SER A 124 3.63 -0.47 -16.07
C SER A 124 4.94 -0.67 -16.83
N GLY A 125 5.31 -1.89 -17.19
CA GLY A 125 6.55 -2.19 -17.90
C GLY A 125 7.15 -3.54 -17.52
N ARG A 126 8.26 -3.90 -18.16
CA ARG A 126 8.95 -5.17 -17.90
C ARG A 126 9.35 -5.31 -16.43
N GLY A 127 8.98 -6.42 -15.81
CA GLY A 127 9.24 -6.70 -14.39
C GLY A 127 8.35 -5.92 -13.42
N GLY A 128 7.34 -5.18 -13.89
CA GLY A 128 6.36 -4.50 -13.05
C GLY A 128 5.54 -5.46 -12.19
N SER A 129 5.26 -6.65 -12.72
CA SER A 129 4.58 -7.75 -12.04
C SER A 129 5.46 -8.54 -11.07
N ASN A 130 6.79 -8.34 -11.06
CA ASN A 130 7.68 -9.12 -10.22
C ASN A 130 7.45 -8.88 -8.73
N LEU A 131 7.46 -9.96 -7.96
CA LEU A 131 7.51 -9.89 -6.51
C LEU A 131 8.87 -9.35 -6.06
N LEU A 132 8.86 -8.46 -5.09
CA LEU A 132 10.05 -7.92 -4.45
C LEU A 132 10.09 -8.42 -3.00
N LEU A 133 10.94 -9.39 -2.73
CA LEU A 133 11.10 -9.96 -1.40
C LEU A 133 12.35 -9.39 -0.73
N PRO A 134 12.25 -8.89 0.50
CA PRO A 134 13.42 -8.41 1.23
C PRO A 134 14.37 -9.58 1.54
N ARG A 135 15.68 -9.35 1.39
CA ARG A 135 16.73 -10.30 1.78
C ARG A 135 17.21 -10.08 3.22
N THR A 136 16.70 -9.06 3.88
CA THR A 136 16.99 -8.68 5.25
C THR A 136 15.68 -8.32 5.96
N ASP A 137 15.74 -8.04 7.25
CA ASP A 137 14.58 -7.52 7.98
C ASP A 137 14.16 -6.14 7.47
N LEU A 138 12.91 -5.76 7.74
CA LEU A 138 12.35 -4.51 7.23
C LEU A 138 13.01 -3.25 7.82
N GLY A 139 13.57 -3.33 9.03
CA GLY A 139 14.30 -2.25 9.67
C GLY A 139 15.58 -1.93 8.90
N ALA A 140 16.42 -2.94 8.68
CA ALA A 140 17.65 -2.83 7.92
C ALA A 140 17.42 -2.50 6.43
N LEU A 141 16.28 -2.92 5.87
CA LEU A 141 15.96 -2.68 4.47
C LEU A 141 15.87 -1.17 4.14
N PHE A 142 15.30 -0.35 5.01
CA PHE A 142 15.13 1.08 4.72
C PHE A 142 15.18 1.99 5.96
N PRO A 143 14.38 1.79 7.03
CA PRO A 143 14.25 2.75 8.13
C PRO A 143 15.57 3.12 8.80
N GLU A 144 16.42 2.14 9.14
CA GLU A 144 17.69 2.39 9.81
C GLU A 144 18.67 3.20 8.95
N SER A 145 18.73 2.91 7.65
CA SER A 145 19.54 3.68 6.72
C SER A 145 19.00 5.08 6.50
N ALA A 146 17.67 5.22 6.49
CA ALA A 146 17.01 6.53 6.41
C ALA A 146 17.26 7.37 7.67
N MET A 147 17.21 6.77 8.85
CA MET A 147 17.54 7.46 10.11
C MET A 147 18.99 7.95 10.12
N ARG A 148 19.95 7.08 9.76
CA ARG A 148 21.37 7.48 9.66
C ARG A 148 21.59 8.62 8.67
N TRP A 149 20.93 8.53 7.50
CA TRP A 149 21.01 9.57 6.48
C TRP A 149 20.44 10.91 6.99
N LEU A 150 19.28 10.89 7.66
CA LEU A 150 18.68 12.10 8.24
C LEU A 150 19.61 12.76 9.25
N VAL A 151 20.20 12.01 10.15
CA VAL A 151 21.16 12.54 11.14
C VAL A 151 22.39 13.14 10.44
N GLN A 152 22.92 12.49 9.41
CA GLN A 152 24.03 13.04 8.60
C GLN A 152 23.66 14.34 7.88
N GLN A 153 22.38 14.55 7.55
CA GLN A 153 21.88 15.81 6.97
C GLN A 153 21.54 16.87 8.03
N GLY A 154 21.87 16.66 9.30
CA GLY A 154 21.61 17.60 10.40
C GLY A 154 20.20 17.46 10.98
N GLY A 155 19.42 16.48 10.57
CA GLY A 155 18.12 16.19 11.16
C GLY A 155 18.22 15.45 12.48
N GLN A 156 17.13 15.44 13.23
CA GLN A 156 16.99 14.68 14.47
C GLN A 156 15.93 13.57 14.30
N VAL A 157 16.17 12.41 14.93
CA VAL A 157 15.22 11.33 15.00
C VAL A 157 14.96 11.02 16.48
N VAL A 158 13.75 11.26 16.93
CA VAL A 158 13.33 11.04 18.32
C VAL A 158 12.38 9.86 18.35
N THR A 159 12.75 8.81 19.07
CA THR A 159 11.94 7.61 19.27
C THR A 159 11.45 7.53 20.72
N GLY A 160 10.47 6.65 20.97
CA GLY A 160 9.92 6.47 22.33
C GLY A 160 9.02 7.62 22.81
N GLN A 161 8.70 8.58 21.95
CA GLN A 161 7.76 9.68 22.26
C GLN A 161 6.46 9.50 21.48
N ARG A 162 5.35 9.42 22.20
CA ARG A 162 4.03 9.43 21.59
C ARG A 162 3.47 10.84 21.58
N ILE A 163 3.26 11.39 20.39
CA ILE A 163 2.64 12.70 20.21
C ILE A 163 1.13 12.57 20.44
N GLN A 164 0.61 13.33 21.40
CA GLN A 164 -0.79 13.28 21.79
C GLN A 164 -1.60 14.45 21.24
N ARG A 165 -0.97 15.62 21.07
CA ARG A 165 -1.62 16.84 20.58
C ARG A 165 -0.67 17.66 19.73
N LEU A 166 -1.25 18.39 18.79
CA LEU A 166 -0.64 19.47 18.04
C LEU A 166 -1.11 20.79 18.66
N VAL A 167 -0.20 21.67 18.98
CA VAL A 167 -0.53 22.95 19.61
C VAL A 167 -0.12 24.09 18.68
N PRO A 168 -1.09 24.82 18.08
CA PRO A 168 -0.78 26.00 17.30
C PRO A 168 -0.35 27.14 18.22
N LEU A 169 0.69 27.85 17.85
CA LEU A 169 1.22 28.99 18.57
C LEU A 169 0.74 30.31 17.95
N PRO A 170 0.66 31.40 18.73
CA PRO A 170 0.29 32.74 18.19
C PRO A 170 1.22 33.22 17.08
N SER A 171 2.46 32.69 17.03
CA SER A 171 3.46 33.01 15.98
C SER A 171 3.17 32.32 14.64
N GLY A 172 2.13 31.50 14.52
CA GLY A 172 1.85 30.66 13.35
C GLY A 172 2.69 29.39 13.29
N ARG A 173 3.55 29.16 14.27
CA ARG A 173 4.34 27.93 14.41
C ARG A 173 3.58 26.88 15.22
N TRP A 174 4.14 25.71 15.31
CA TRP A 174 3.54 24.56 15.96
C TRP A 174 4.41 24.02 17.08
N GLN A 175 3.76 23.49 18.12
CA GLN A 175 4.40 22.75 19.18
C GLN A 175 3.78 21.35 19.27
N LEU A 176 4.59 20.36 19.64
CA LEU A 176 4.15 18.99 19.84
C LEU A 176 4.05 18.69 21.33
N ALA A 177 2.87 18.20 21.77
CA ALA A 177 2.68 17.74 23.13
C ALA A 177 2.50 16.21 23.14
N GLY A 178 3.24 15.52 24.00
CA GLY A 178 3.22 14.04 24.07
C GLY A 178 3.70 13.50 25.42
N THR A 179 3.71 12.16 25.50
CA THR A 179 4.22 11.40 26.66
C THR A 179 5.32 10.46 26.22
N GLY A 180 6.33 10.27 27.08
CA GLY A 180 7.48 9.39 26.84
C GLY A 180 8.75 10.17 26.48
N GLY A 181 9.87 9.66 26.90
CA GLY A 181 11.18 10.29 26.78
C GLY A 181 11.80 10.60 28.16
N ALA A 182 13.13 10.60 28.25
CA ALA A 182 13.90 10.70 29.49
C ALA A 182 13.79 12.05 30.23
N ALA A 183 12.92 12.94 29.79
CA ALA A 183 12.64 14.23 30.43
C ALA A 183 11.15 14.33 30.79
N GLN A 184 10.75 13.73 31.90
CA GLN A 184 9.58 14.17 32.62
C GLN A 184 9.83 15.61 33.05
N GLY A 185 9.13 16.58 32.41
CA GLY A 185 9.18 17.99 32.79
C GLY A 185 9.72 18.97 31.75
N SER A 186 10.18 18.54 30.59
CA SER A 186 10.45 19.46 29.50
C SER A 186 9.15 19.62 28.67
N GLU A 187 8.41 20.68 28.92
CA GLU A 187 7.53 21.25 27.90
C GLU A 187 8.42 21.42 26.66
N ALA A 188 8.08 20.76 25.56
CA ALA A 188 8.86 20.85 24.36
C ALA A 188 8.90 22.33 23.93
N THR A 189 9.99 23.00 24.22
CA THR A 189 10.22 24.41 23.91
C THR A 189 10.43 24.61 22.40
N GLU A 190 10.53 23.50 21.66
CA GLU A 190 10.81 23.52 20.23
C GLU A 190 9.54 23.78 19.44
N ALA A 191 9.57 24.82 18.60
CA ALA A 191 8.50 25.18 17.72
C ALA A 191 8.88 24.87 16.27
N PHE A 192 7.93 24.32 15.52
CA PHE A 192 8.07 23.88 14.14
C PHE A 192 7.28 24.77 13.20
N ASP A 193 7.83 25.09 12.04
CA ASP A 193 7.11 25.88 11.02
C ASP A 193 6.07 25.02 10.29
N HIS A 194 6.34 23.74 10.10
CA HIS A 194 5.46 22.78 9.42
C HIS A 194 5.45 21.43 10.13
N ILE A 195 4.30 20.74 10.06
CA ILE A 195 4.14 19.38 10.53
C ILE A 195 3.63 18.49 9.40
N THR A 196 4.28 17.36 9.19
CA THR A 196 3.80 16.29 8.31
C THR A 196 3.36 15.09 9.14
N LEU A 197 2.09 14.69 9.03
CA LEU A 197 1.54 13.52 9.69
C LEU A 197 1.76 12.28 8.81
N ALA A 198 2.71 11.43 9.19
CA ALA A 198 3.02 10.17 8.51
C ALA A 198 2.59 8.95 9.35
N CYS A 199 1.48 9.07 10.06
CA CYS A 199 0.85 8.02 10.86
C CYS A 199 -0.42 7.48 10.18
N PRO A 200 -1.02 6.37 10.67
CA PRO A 200 -2.29 5.87 10.16
C PRO A 200 -3.38 6.95 10.18
N SER A 201 -4.31 6.91 9.20
CA SER A 201 -5.30 7.97 9.02
C SER A 201 -6.19 8.19 10.25
N TRP A 202 -6.52 7.15 11.01
CA TRP A 202 -7.28 7.28 12.26
C TRP A 202 -6.50 8.03 13.35
N GLU A 203 -5.19 7.85 13.43
CA GLU A 203 -4.33 8.58 14.38
C GLU A 203 -4.12 10.03 13.92
N ALA A 204 -3.91 10.25 12.62
CA ALA A 204 -3.86 11.58 12.04
C ALA A 204 -5.18 12.33 12.26
N ALA A 205 -6.33 11.67 12.06
CA ALA A 205 -7.64 12.24 12.33
C ALA A 205 -7.80 12.67 13.80
N ARG A 206 -7.38 11.82 14.74
CA ARG A 206 -7.43 12.13 16.18
C ARG A 206 -6.57 13.37 16.52
N LEU A 207 -5.39 13.51 15.93
CA LEU A 207 -4.52 14.66 16.18
C LEU A 207 -5.10 15.94 15.57
N VAL A 208 -5.70 15.85 14.38
CA VAL A 208 -6.30 16.99 13.68
C VAL A 208 -7.64 17.41 14.31
N ASP A 209 -8.43 16.45 14.81
CA ASP A 209 -9.69 16.74 15.49
C ASP A 209 -9.49 17.66 16.71
N GLY A 210 -8.38 17.51 17.43
CA GLY A 210 -7.98 18.40 18.50
C GLY A 210 -7.76 19.88 18.08
N LEU A 211 -7.70 20.16 16.77
CA LEU A 211 -7.54 21.50 16.20
C LEU A 211 -8.88 22.12 15.74
N ALA A 212 -9.96 21.37 15.75
CA ALA A 212 -11.24 21.77 15.17
C ALA A 212 -11.83 23.05 15.79
N SER A 213 -11.53 23.35 17.06
CA SER A 213 -11.94 24.55 17.76
C SER A 213 -10.98 25.74 17.58
N THR A 214 -9.87 25.54 16.87
CA THR A 214 -8.85 26.59 16.67
C THR A 214 -9.29 27.54 15.56
N ALA A 215 -9.30 28.84 15.84
CA ALA A 215 -9.63 29.86 14.85
C ALA A 215 -8.71 29.76 13.61
N GLY A 216 -9.29 29.82 12.43
CA GLY A 216 -8.56 29.73 11.16
C GLY A 216 -8.30 28.30 10.66
N LEU A 217 -8.71 27.25 11.40
CA LEU A 217 -8.54 25.84 11.01
C LEU A 217 -9.88 25.13 10.75
N ALA A 218 -10.83 25.83 10.14
CA ALA A 218 -12.18 25.29 9.85
C ALA A 218 -12.16 24.01 9.00
N ASP A 219 -11.17 23.82 8.14
CA ASP A 219 -11.01 22.64 7.31
C ASP A 219 -10.52 21.41 8.08
N ALA A 220 -9.97 21.60 9.29
CA ALA A 220 -9.47 20.51 10.12
C ALA A 220 -10.58 19.52 10.50
N ALA A 221 -11.75 20.02 10.94
CA ALA A 221 -12.89 19.18 11.30
C ALA A 221 -13.41 18.37 10.09
N ARG A 222 -13.51 19.00 8.92
CA ARG A 222 -13.94 18.33 7.68
C ARG A 222 -12.96 17.25 7.27
N TRP A 223 -11.67 17.54 7.32
CA TRP A 223 -10.62 16.58 6.99
C TRP A 223 -10.62 15.40 7.99
N SER A 224 -10.70 15.68 9.30
CA SER A 224 -10.77 14.67 10.36
C SER A 224 -11.96 13.74 10.16
N ALA A 225 -13.15 14.28 9.88
CA ALA A 225 -14.34 13.48 9.58
C ALA A 225 -14.15 12.56 8.37
N THR A 226 -13.53 13.06 7.29
CA THR A 226 -13.24 12.28 6.09
C THR A 226 -12.24 11.16 6.38
N ALA A 227 -11.16 11.44 7.11
CA ALA A 227 -10.12 10.47 7.47
C ALA A 227 -10.66 9.39 8.44
N SER A 228 -11.54 9.78 9.38
CA SER A 228 -12.19 8.87 10.33
C SER A 228 -13.24 7.97 9.66
N ALA A 229 -13.77 8.35 8.50
CA ALA A 229 -14.74 7.54 7.76
C ALA A 229 -14.08 6.34 7.03
N LEU A 230 -12.75 6.29 6.93
CA LEU A 230 -12.04 5.14 6.38
C LEU A 230 -12.21 3.93 7.29
N ARG A 231 -12.61 2.81 6.70
CA ARG A 231 -12.71 1.51 7.39
C ARG A 231 -11.42 0.72 7.21
N PHE A 232 -11.06 -0.05 8.22
CA PHE A 232 -9.86 -0.88 8.24
C PHE A 232 -10.24 -2.34 8.43
N GLU A 233 -9.58 -3.22 7.66
CA GLU A 233 -9.70 -4.65 7.82
C GLU A 233 -8.54 -5.18 8.67
N ALA A 234 -8.83 -6.16 9.52
CA ALA A 234 -7.80 -6.80 10.33
C ALA A 234 -6.98 -7.78 9.49
N ILE A 235 -5.67 -7.76 9.70
CA ILE A 235 -4.73 -8.76 9.14
C ILE A 235 -4.19 -9.58 10.30
N THR A 236 -4.34 -10.92 10.20
CA THR A 236 -3.75 -11.85 11.15
C THR A 236 -2.63 -12.61 10.48
N THR A 237 -1.42 -12.53 11.04
CA THR A 237 -0.26 -13.31 10.60
C THR A 237 0.03 -14.41 11.61
N VAL A 238 0.11 -15.64 11.14
CA VAL A 238 0.46 -16.80 11.97
C VAL A 238 1.83 -17.31 11.56
N TYR A 239 2.77 -17.32 12.51
CA TYR A 239 4.08 -17.92 12.33
C TYR A 239 4.06 -19.34 12.89
N ALA A 240 4.35 -20.34 12.05
CA ALA A 240 4.46 -21.73 12.45
C ALA A 240 5.89 -22.20 12.23
N HIS A 241 6.47 -22.83 13.25
CA HIS A 241 7.77 -23.49 13.16
C HIS A 241 7.56 -25.01 13.09
N ALA A 242 7.99 -25.61 11.99
CA ALA A 242 8.03 -27.06 11.89
C ALA A 242 9.27 -27.60 12.61
N SER A 243 9.08 -28.51 13.55
CA SER A 243 10.15 -29.25 14.25
C SER A 243 10.66 -30.39 13.38
#